data_243ce6afbf8c41f332c508a5dbf32a89
#
_entry.id   243ce6afbf8c41f332c508a5dbf32a89
#
_cell.length_a   1.000
_cell.length_b   1.000
_cell.length_c   1.000
_cell.angle_alpha   90.00
_cell.angle_beta   90.00
_cell.angle_gamma   90.00
#
_symmetry.space_group_name_H-M   'P 1'
#
loop_
_entity.id
_entity.type
_entity.pdbx_description
1 polymer ?
#
loop_
_entity_poly.entity_id
_entity_poly.type
_entity_poly.pdbx_seq_one_letter_code
_entity_poly.pdbx_strand_id
1 'polypeptide(L)'
;MNQLLINIAKRLVCKAIKLNTDNYNLEIAYKCINNKSAIIVTIFNESLDNKSYNFYDDSIYSNKHYIEQYKTILKKIRSKEL
;
A
#
# COMPACT_ATOMS: atom_id res chain seq x y z
N MET A 1 6.98 -3.89 14.50
CA MET A 1 6.33 -4.23 13.21
C MET A 1 7.21 -5.19 12.42
N ASN A 2 6.60 -6.08 11.66
CA ASN A 2 7.30 -7.00 10.77
C ASN A 2 8.24 -6.24 9.80
N GLN A 3 9.49 -6.67 9.71
CA GLN A 3 10.49 -5.99 8.87
C GLN A 3 10.11 -5.99 7.38
N LEU A 4 9.46 -7.05 6.91
CA LEU A 4 8.98 -7.11 5.52
C LEU A 4 7.96 -5.99 5.25
N LEU A 5 7.04 -5.73 6.16
CA LEU A 5 6.05 -4.66 6.01
C LEU A 5 6.71 -3.28 5.98
N ILE A 6 7.73 -3.08 6.82
CA ILE A 6 8.51 -1.84 6.81
C ILE A 6 9.18 -1.65 5.44
N ASN A 7 9.77 -2.71 4.91
CA ASN A 7 10.45 -2.66 3.60
C ASN A 7 9.45 -2.40 2.47
N ILE A 8 8.28 -3.03 2.51
CA ILE A 8 7.21 -2.79 1.53
C ILE A 8 6.77 -1.33 1.59
N ALA A 9 6.53 -0.80 2.80
CA ALA A 9 6.13 0.60 2.98
C ALA A 9 7.16 1.57 2.39
N LYS A 10 8.44 1.35 2.67
CA LYS A 10 9.54 2.17 2.13
C LYS A 10 9.55 2.16 0.60
N ARG A 11 9.37 0.99 -0.01
CA ARG A 11 9.33 0.87 -1.48
C ARG A 11 8.13 1.58 -2.07
N LEU A 12 6.98 1.49 -1.43
CA LEU A 12 5.78 2.18 -1.89
C LEU A 12 5.90 3.70 -1.75
N VAL A 13 6.53 4.19 -0.68
CA VAL A 13 6.80 5.63 -0.54
C VAL A 13 7.71 6.11 -1.66
N CYS A 14 8.77 5.37 -1.99
CA CYS A 14 9.64 5.71 -3.11
C CYS A 14 8.88 5.76 -4.44
N LYS A 15 7.98 4.80 -4.66
CA LYS A 15 7.11 4.80 -5.83
C LYS A 15 6.20 6.02 -5.87
N ALA A 16 5.58 6.37 -4.74
CA ALA A 16 4.71 7.53 -4.63
C ALA A 16 5.43 8.83 -5.01
N ILE A 17 6.64 9.02 -4.50
CA ILE A 17 7.45 10.21 -4.80
C ILE A 17 7.69 10.34 -6.31
N LYS A 18 7.92 9.21 -7.00
CA LYS A 18 8.24 9.21 -8.43
C LYS A 18 7.03 9.32 -9.33
N LEU A 19 5.87 8.79 -8.88
CA LEU A 19 4.70 8.60 -9.74
C LEU A 19 3.56 9.57 -9.46
N ASN A 20 3.56 10.25 -8.33
CA ASN A 20 2.44 11.11 -7.96
C ASN A 20 2.27 12.27 -8.92
N THR A 21 1.05 12.42 -9.42
CA THR A 21 0.58 13.53 -10.25
C THR A 21 -0.75 13.99 -9.69
N ASP A 22 -1.31 15.08 -10.23
CA ASP A 22 -2.63 15.55 -9.81
C ASP A 22 -3.74 14.56 -10.12
N ASN A 23 -3.54 13.71 -11.13
CA ASN A 23 -4.57 12.78 -11.63
C ASN A 23 -4.45 11.39 -11.04
N TYR A 24 -3.26 11.00 -10.59
CA TYR A 24 -3.01 9.67 -10.05
C TYR A 24 -1.92 9.76 -8.98
N ASN A 25 -2.24 9.34 -7.78
CA ASN A 25 -1.25 9.35 -6.71
C ASN A 25 -1.49 8.27 -5.67
N LEU A 26 -0.45 8.01 -4.88
CA LEU A 26 -0.48 7.09 -3.77
C LEU A 26 -0.24 7.85 -2.47
N GLU A 27 -0.92 7.42 -1.44
CA GLU A 27 -0.66 7.85 -0.07
C GLU A 27 -0.37 6.62 0.76
N ILE A 28 0.70 6.65 1.54
CA ILE A 28 1.08 5.56 2.43
C ILE A 28 1.04 6.09 3.86
N ALA A 29 0.24 5.44 4.72
CA ALA A 29 0.08 5.83 6.10
C ALA A 29 0.33 4.67 7.04
N TYR A 30 0.83 4.98 8.24
CA TYR A 30 0.93 4.04 9.34
C TYR A 30 -0.17 4.36 10.35
N LYS A 31 -0.90 3.34 10.79
CA LYS A 31 -1.94 3.49 11.81
C LYS A 31 -1.95 2.29 12.75
N CYS A 32 -2.47 2.51 13.95
CA CYS A 32 -2.79 1.44 14.88
C CYS A 32 -4.32 1.29 14.91
N ILE A 33 -4.81 0.13 14.47
CA ILE A 33 -6.23 -0.17 14.36
C ILE A 33 -6.52 -1.39 15.22
N ASN A 34 -7.41 -1.26 16.22
CA ASN A 34 -7.77 -2.36 17.13
C ASN A 34 -6.53 -3.00 17.78
N ASN A 35 -5.60 -2.17 18.25
CA ASN A 35 -4.33 -2.57 18.87
C ASN A 35 -3.37 -3.30 17.93
N LYS A 36 -3.57 -3.20 16.63
CA LYS A 36 -2.66 -3.77 15.63
C LYS A 36 -2.09 -2.66 14.74
N SER A 37 -0.80 -2.75 14.47
CA SER A 37 -0.16 -1.86 13.51
C SER A 37 -0.61 -2.19 12.10
N ALA A 38 -0.81 -1.17 11.28
CA ALA A 38 -1.19 -1.34 9.90
C ALA A 38 -0.52 -0.31 9.00
N ILE A 39 -0.14 -0.76 7.81
CA ILE A 39 0.25 0.13 6.71
C ILE A 39 -0.95 0.22 5.78
N ILE A 40 -1.39 1.44 5.52
CA ILE A 40 -2.54 1.69 4.66
C ILE A 40 -2.04 2.38 3.40
N VAL A 41 -2.31 1.76 2.26
CA VAL A 41 -1.96 2.31 0.94
C VAL A 41 -3.24 2.74 0.27
N THR A 42 -3.37 4.03 -0.01
CA THR A 42 -4.52 4.57 -0.72
C THR A 42 -4.08 4.98 -2.12
N ILE A 43 -4.76 4.44 -3.12
CA ILE A 43 -4.56 4.81 -4.52
C ILE A 43 -5.70 5.76 -4.89
N PHE A 44 -5.33 6.90 -5.42
CA PHE A 44 -6.28 7.90 -5.92
C PHE A 44 -6.12 8.04 -7.43
N ASN A 45 -7.24 7.97 -8.14
CA ASN A 45 -7.29 8.23 -9.59
C ASN A 45 -8.47 9.17 -9.83
N GLU A 46 -8.20 10.36 -10.38
CA GLU A 46 -9.20 11.40 -10.61
C GLU A 46 -10.41 10.88 -11.38
N SER A 47 -10.19 10.00 -12.36
CA SER A 47 -11.25 9.46 -13.23
C SER A 47 -12.06 8.34 -12.59
N LEU A 48 -11.50 7.64 -11.58
CA LEU A 48 -12.08 6.41 -11.03
C LEU A 48 -12.53 6.54 -9.58
N ASP A 49 -11.87 7.39 -8.79
CA ASP A 49 -12.08 7.54 -7.36
C ASP A 49 -10.84 7.05 -6.57
N ASN A 50 -11.02 6.57 -5.34
CA ASN A 50 -9.92 6.07 -4.53
C ASN A 50 -10.21 4.69 -3.97
N LYS A 51 -9.13 3.99 -3.58
CA LYS A 51 -9.24 2.69 -2.91
C LYS A 51 -8.08 2.52 -1.94
N SER A 52 -8.37 1.99 -0.76
CA SER A 52 -7.37 1.72 0.27
C SER A 52 -7.11 0.22 0.40
N TYR A 53 -5.83 -0.12 0.58
CA TYR A 53 -5.35 -1.47 0.83
C TYR A 53 -4.65 -1.49 2.18
N ASN A 54 -5.02 -2.43 3.04
CA ASN A 54 -4.50 -2.50 4.39
C ASN A 54 -3.56 -3.69 4.55
N PHE A 55 -2.34 -3.43 5.04
CA PHE A 55 -1.40 -4.46 5.47
C PHE A 55 -1.41 -4.48 7.00
N TYR A 56 -2.11 -5.44 7.58
CA TYR A 56 -2.15 -5.57 9.04
C TYR A 56 -0.96 -6.39 9.52
N ASP A 57 -0.25 -5.87 10.53
CA ASP A 57 0.84 -6.60 11.17
C ASP A 57 0.24 -7.60 12.16
N ASP A 58 -0.06 -8.79 11.67
CA ASP A 58 -0.69 -9.85 12.44
C ASP A 58 -0.05 -11.18 12.08
N SER A 59 0.23 -12.00 13.10
CA SER A 59 0.87 -13.31 12.92
C SER A 59 0.04 -14.31 12.14
N ILE A 60 -1.27 -14.06 11.92
CA ILE A 60 -2.10 -14.91 11.08
C ILE A 60 -1.75 -14.78 9.59
N TYR A 61 -1.06 -13.69 9.21
CA TYR A 61 -0.65 -13.48 7.83
C TYR A 61 0.80 -13.92 7.62
N SER A 62 1.04 -14.67 6.55
CA SER A 62 2.38 -15.09 6.17
C SER A 62 3.09 -13.98 5.37
N ASN A 63 4.42 -14.10 5.28
CA ASN A 63 5.19 -13.22 4.39
C ASN A 63 4.74 -13.34 2.94
N LYS A 64 4.36 -14.56 2.52
CA LYS A 64 3.82 -14.79 1.18
C LYS A 64 2.56 -13.97 0.93
N HIS A 65 1.66 -13.88 1.92
CA HIS A 65 0.45 -13.07 1.83
C HIS A 65 0.79 -11.60 1.59
N TYR A 66 1.74 -11.05 2.35
CA TYR A 66 2.15 -9.66 2.19
C TYR A 66 2.79 -9.38 0.83
N ILE A 67 3.61 -10.31 0.34
CA ILE A 67 4.24 -10.19 -0.99
C ILE A 67 3.17 -10.20 -2.08
N GLU A 68 2.16 -11.07 -1.97
CA GLU A 68 1.06 -11.13 -2.94
C GLU A 68 0.25 -9.81 -2.94
N GLN A 69 -0.05 -9.26 -1.77
CA GLN A 69 -0.71 -7.96 -1.67
C GLN A 69 0.12 -6.86 -2.34
N TYR A 70 1.41 -6.84 -2.08
CA TYR A 70 2.34 -5.86 -2.66
C TYR A 70 2.35 -5.96 -4.18
N LYS A 71 2.46 -7.18 -4.72
CA LYS A 71 2.43 -7.41 -6.17
C LYS A 71 1.13 -6.94 -6.80
N THR A 72 0.00 -7.17 -6.13
CA THR A 72 -1.31 -6.70 -6.60
C THR A 72 -1.34 -5.18 -6.71
N ILE A 73 -0.83 -4.49 -5.69
CA ILE A 73 -0.77 -3.02 -5.69
C ILE A 73 0.14 -2.53 -6.82
N LEU A 74 1.31 -3.16 -7.03
CA LEU A 74 2.21 -2.79 -8.12
C LEU A 74 1.55 -2.92 -9.49
N LYS A 75 0.75 -3.97 -9.69
CA LYS A 75 -0.01 -4.13 -10.94
C LYS A 75 -1.03 -3.01 -11.13
N LYS A 76 -1.75 -2.64 -10.07
CA LYS A 76 -2.71 -1.53 -10.12
C LYS A 76 -2.03 -0.22 -10.47
N ILE A 77 -0.89 0.07 -9.86
CA ILE A 77 -0.09 1.27 -10.12
C ILE A 77 0.34 1.31 -11.59
N ARG A 78 0.84 0.18 -12.11
CA ARG A 78 1.34 0.09 -13.49
C ARG A 78 0.23 0.36 -14.50
N SER A 79 -0.98 -0.10 -14.23
CA SER A 79 -2.15 0.04 -15.10
C SER A 79 -2.97 1.30 -14.79
N LYS A 80 -2.55 2.11 -13.81
CA LYS A 80 -3.31 3.28 -13.33
C LYS A 80 -4.71 2.91 -12.84
N GLU A 81 -4.84 1.74 -12.26
CA GLU A 81 -6.09 1.24 -11.67
C GLU A 81 -6.16 1.51 -10.16
N LEU A 82 -7.29 1.27 -9.58
CA LEU A 82 -7.48 1.37 -8.13
C LEU A 82 -7.25 0.03 -7.40
#